data_c1f68242bebcfd9a23cd90865196c503
#
_entry.id   c1f68242bebcfd9a23cd90865196c503
#
_cell.length_a   1.000
_cell.length_b   1.000
_cell.length_c   1.000
_cell.angle_alpha   90.00
_cell.angle_beta   90.00
_cell.angle_gamma   90.00
#
_symmetry.space_group_name_H-M   'P 1'
#
loop_
_entity.id
_entity.type
_entity.pdbx_description
1 polymer ?
#
loop_
_entity_poly.entity_id
_entity_poly.type
_entity_poly.pdbx_seq_one_letter_code
_entity_poly.pdbx_strand_id
1 'polypeptide(L)'
;MAALKTATVEELRETWPDTRLVRECIAGEEEAWSALIDKYKNLIFSIPVKYGFSTDEATDIFQAVCLELLTELPKLRKPKALPKWIMQVTFHKCFHRKRQQQRTEVSDPGDEKLAGSTPALAEELLRQAEEEQNLRQAILELPPRCRQLVHMLFYEEPTRPYQEIAGLLGIATGSIGFTRQRCLERLRQRLHEVGFS
;
A
#
# COMPACT_ATOMS: atom_id res chain seq x y z
N MET A 1 -10.47 -23.84 -25.93
CA MET A 1 -11.07 -22.55 -25.56
C MET A 1 -10.66 -22.26 -24.13
N ALA A 2 -9.59 -21.47 -23.93
CA ALA A 2 -9.09 -21.10 -22.62
C ALA A 2 -10.00 -20.02 -22.04
N ALA A 3 -10.67 -20.32 -20.93
CA ALA A 3 -11.42 -19.36 -20.16
C ALA A 3 -10.46 -18.26 -19.70
N LEU A 4 -10.57 -17.08 -20.29
CA LEU A 4 -10.08 -15.83 -19.67
C LEU A 4 -10.80 -15.75 -18.33
N LYS A 5 -10.07 -16.07 -17.22
CA LYS A 5 -10.55 -15.69 -15.88
C LYS A 5 -10.66 -14.17 -15.91
N THR A 6 -11.89 -13.70 -16.01
CA THR A 6 -12.22 -12.30 -15.75
C THR A 6 -11.64 -11.96 -14.39
N ALA A 7 -10.81 -10.91 -14.33
CA ALA A 7 -10.35 -10.34 -13.07
C ALA A 7 -11.58 -10.12 -12.18
N THR A 8 -11.47 -10.48 -10.91
CA THR A 8 -12.57 -10.26 -9.97
C THR A 8 -12.83 -8.76 -9.89
N VAL A 9 -14.06 -8.38 -9.55
CA VAL A 9 -14.44 -6.95 -9.38
C VAL A 9 -13.47 -6.26 -8.41
N GLU A 10 -12.96 -6.97 -7.43
CA GLU A 10 -11.99 -6.52 -6.43
C GLU A 10 -10.61 -6.22 -7.05
N GLU A 11 -10.09 -7.11 -7.90
CA GLU A 11 -8.83 -6.87 -8.65
C GLU A 11 -8.92 -5.70 -9.62
N LEU A 12 -10.11 -5.43 -10.17
CA LEU A 12 -10.35 -4.28 -11.04
C LEU A 12 -10.40 -2.96 -10.26
N ARG A 13 -10.91 -2.98 -9.02
CA ARG A 13 -10.99 -1.79 -8.16
C ARG A 13 -9.62 -1.29 -7.72
N GLU A 14 -8.70 -2.19 -7.37
CA GLU A 14 -7.33 -1.84 -6.99
C GLU A 14 -6.55 -1.17 -8.13
N THR A 15 -6.96 -1.37 -9.38
CA THR A 15 -6.28 -0.80 -10.57
C THR A 15 -6.76 0.59 -10.98
N TRP A 16 -7.77 1.15 -10.30
CA TRP A 16 -8.25 2.48 -10.68
C TRP A 16 -7.17 3.54 -10.41
N PRO A 17 -6.89 4.42 -11.39
CA PRO A 17 -5.94 5.51 -11.19
C PRO A 17 -6.48 6.52 -10.17
N ASP A 18 -5.59 7.14 -9.39
CA ASP A 18 -5.96 8.09 -8.32
C ASP A 18 -6.81 9.24 -8.82
N THR A 19 -6.58 9.69 -10.04
CA THR A 19 -7.38 10.73 -10.68
C THR A 19 -8.85 10.34 -10.82
N ARG A 20 -9.12 9.07 -11.12
CA ARG A 20 -10.48 8.53 -11.18
C ARG A 20 -11.05 8.36 -9.78
N LEU A 21 -10.30 7.73 -8.87
CA LEU A 21 -10.72 7.51 -7.48
C LEU A 21 -11.14 8.82 -6.82
N VAL A 22 -10.29 9.83 -6.87
CA VAL A 22 -10.59 11.14 -6.26
C VAL A 22 -11.84 11.76 -6.86
N ARG A 23 -11.98 11.75 -8.19
CA ARG A 23 -13.14 12.34 -8.88
C ARG A 23 -14.46 11.65 -8.49
N GLU A 24 -14.49 10.32 -8.54
CA GLU A 24 -15.70 9.54 -8.27
C GLU A 24 -16.05 9.55 -6.77
N CYS A 25 -15.05 9.56 -5.86
CA CYS A 25 -15.27 9.73 -4.42
C CYS A 25 -15.90 11.10 -4.11
N ILE A 26 -15.44 12.18 -4.76
CA ILE A 26 -16.02 13.53 -4.61
C ILE A 26 -17.45 13.58 -5.16
N ALA A 27 -17.75 12.80 -6.20
CA ALA A 27 -19.10 12.65 -6.73
C ALA A 27 -20.04 11.84 -5.81
N GLY A 28 -19.52 11.23 -4.73
CA GLY A 28 -20.31 10.47 -3.77
C GLY A 28 -20.50 8.99 -4.14
N GLU A 29 -19.74 8.46 -5.10
CA GLU A 29 -19.83 7.08 -5.54
C GLU A 29 -19.26 6.12 -4.47
N GLU A 30 -20.12 5.30 -3.87
CA GLU A 30 -19.74 4.33 -2.82
C GLU A 30 -18.70 3.33 -3.31
N GLU A 31 -18.82 2.89 -4.57
CA GLU A 31 -17.87 1.96 -5.17
C GLU A 31 -16.46 2.56 -5.27
N ALA A 32 -16.34 3.86 -5.52
CA ALA A 32 -15.07 4.57 -5.58
C ALA A 32 -14.42 4.67 -4.19
N TRP A 33 -15.21 4.90 -3.14
CA TRP A 33 -14.72 4.89 -1.75
C TRP A 33 -14.21 3.50 -1.35
N SER A 34 -14.97 2.44 -1.67
CA SER A 34 -14.51 1.06 -1.43
C SER A 34 -13.19 0.78 -2.14
N ALA A 35 -13.08 1.14 -3.43
CA ALA A 35 -11.87 0.97 -4.22
C ALA A 35 -10.68 1.77 -3.68
N LEU A 36 -10.91 2.99 -3.19
CA LEU A 36 -9.88 3.82 -2.58
C LEU A 36 -9.35 3.19 -1.29
N ILE A 37 -10.24 2.74 -0.42
CA ILE A 37 -9.86 2.08 0.83
C ILE A 37 -9.12 0.78 0.55
N ASP A 38 -9.60 -0.07 -0.36
CA ASP A 38 -8.93 -1.32 -0.74
C ASP A 38 -7.53 -1.07 -1.26
N LYS A 39 -7.35 -0.06 -2.10
CA LYS A 39 -6.05 0.32 -2.66
C LYS A 39 -5.05 0.78 -1.59
N TYR A 40 -5.50 1.51 -0.56
CA TYR A 40 -4.62 2.17 0.40
C TYR A 40 -4.64 1.57 1.82
N LYS A 41 -5.54 0.62 2.12
CA LYS A 41 -5.63 -0.02 3.46
C LYS A 41 -4.29 -0.51 3.98
N ASN A 42 -3.52 -1.21 3.15
CA ASN A 42 -2.22 -1.74 3.54
C ASN A 42 -1.19 -0.65 3.83
N LEU A 43 -1.21 0.45 3.06
CA LEU A 43 -0.35 1.61 3.31
C LEU A 43 -0.69 2.24 4.67
N ILE A 44 -1.98 2.48 4.93
CA ILE A 44 -2.45 3.11 6.18
C ILE A 44 -2.12 2.22 7.39
N PHE A 45 -2.30 0.89 7.30
CA PHE A 45 -2.00 -0.03 8.39
C PHE A 45 -0.50 -0.27 8.61
N SER A 46 0.31 -0.29 7.56
CA SER A 46 1.75 -0.59 7.69
C SER A 46 2.49 0.46 8.52
N ILE A 47 2.09 1.71 8.44
CA ILE A 47 2.75 2.82 9.14
C ILE A 47 2.61 2.67 10.67
N PRO A 48 1.41 2.60 11.28
CA PRO A 48 1.29 2.45 12.73
C PRO A 48 1.93 1.15 13.24
N VAL A 49 1.85 0.05 12.51
CA VAL A 49 2.53 -1.21 12.89
C VAL A 49 4.04 -0.99 12.98
N LYS A 50 4.66 -0.31 12.02
CA LYS A 50 6.09 0.05 12.06
C LYS A 50 6.44 1.02 13.20
N TYR A 51 5.49 1.84 13.63
CA TYR A 51 5.61 2.69 14.82
C TYR A 51 5.50 1.90 16.14
N GLY A 52 5.23 0.60 16.09
CA GLY A 52 5.09 -0.26 17.27
C GLY A 52 3.73 -0.13 17.97
N PHE A 53 2.70 0.34 17.28
CA PHE A 53 1.33 0.31 17.80
C PHE A 53 0.75 -1.10 17.74
N SER A 54 -0.12 -1.43 18.69
CA SER A 54 -0.92 -2.65 18.67
C SER A 54 -1.91 -2.63 17.49
N THR A 55 -2.49 -3.79 17.18
CA THR A 55 -3.51 -3.92 16.12
C THR A 55 -4.72 -3.02 16.37
N ASP A 56 -5.17 -2.93 17.64
CA ASP A 56 -6.32 -2.10 18.01
C ASP A 56 -6.01 -0.62 17.81
N GLU A 57 -4.83 -0.16 18.25
CA GLU A 57 -4.39 1.22 18.03
C GLU A 57 -4.18 1.55 16.55
N ALA A 58 -3.66 0.59 15.77
CA ALA A 58 -3.54 0.74 14.32
C ALA A 58 -4.92 0.85 13.65
N THR A 59 -5.92 0.13 14.16
CA THR A 59 -7.32 0.23 13.71
C THR A 59 -7.92 1.61 14.04
N ASP A 60 -7.69 2.13 15.23
CA ASP A 60 -8.12 3.49 15.60
C ASP A 60 -7.50 4.55 14.68
N ILE A 61 -6.19 4.43 14.42
CA ILE A 61 -5.47 5.32 13.50
C ILE A 61 -6.04 5.21 12.09
N PHE A 62 -6.30 3.99 11.60
CA PHE A 62 -6.92 3.74 10.30
C PHE A 62 -8.27 4.45 10.18
N GLN A 63 -9.16 4.28 11.16
CA GLN A 63 -10.46 4.95 11.17
C GLN A 63 -10.32 6.49 11.16
N ALA A 64 -9.38 7.02 11.96
CA ALA A 64 -9.12 8.45 11.99
C ALA A 64 -8.59 9.00 10.64
N VAL A 65 -7.81 8.21 9.90
CA VAL A 65 -7.35 8.56 8.53
C VAL A 65 -8.53 8.51 7.55
N CYS A 66 -9.40 7.49 7.63
CA CYS A 66 -10.60 7.41 6.80
C CYS A 66 -11.53 8.60 6.99
N LEU A 67 -11.75 9.04 8.23
CA LEU A 67 -12.55 10.23 8.53
C LEU A 67 -11.92 11.51 7.94
N GLU A 68 -10.60 11.64 8.02
CA GLU A 68 -9.89 12.78 7.42
C GLU A 68 -9.92 12.73 5.90
N LEU A 69 -9.85 11.55 5.28
CA LEU A 69 -10.07 11.38 3.84
C LEU A 69 -11.43 11.93 3.40
N LEU A 70 -12.51 11.60 4.12
CA LEU A 70 -13.86 12.09 3.80
C LEU A 70 -13.95 13.63 3.77
N THR A 71 -13.25 14.29 4.67
CA THR A 71 -13.32 15.76 4.82
C THR A 71 -12.32 16.50 3.93
N GLU A 72 -11.16 15.93 3.69
CA GLU A 72 -10.05 16.62 3.02
C GLU A 72 -9.87 16.25 1.55
N LEU A 73 -10.39 15.07 1.11
CA LEU A 73 -10.27 14.63 -0.28
C LEU A 73 -10.81 15.67 -1.28
N PRO A 74 -11.95 16.35 -1.03
CA PRO A 74 -12.45 17.41 -1.92
C PRO A 74 -11.50 18.60 -2.09
N LYS A 75 -10.59 18.83 -1.13
CA LYS A 75 -9.62 19.93 -1.14
C LYS A 75 -8.32 19.55 -1.85
N LEU A 76 -8.14 18.28 -2.22
CA LEU A 76 -6.92 17.77 -2.83
C LEU A 76 -6.77 18.29 -4.27
N ARG A 77 -5.87 19.27 -4.46
CA ARG A 77 -5.66 19.91 -5.78
C ARG A 77 -5.01 19.01 -6.82
N LYS A 78 -4.21 18.03 -6.39
CA LYS A 78 -3.44 17.14 -7.26
C LYS A 78 -3.75 15.68 -6.90
N PRO A 79 -4.66 14.99 -7.60
CA PRO A 79 -4.99 13.59 -7.29
C PRO A 79 -3.79 12.65 -7.23
N LYS A 80 -2.76 12.88 -8.05
CA LYS A 80 -1.51 12.10 -8.03
C LYS A 80 -0.72 12.24 -6.72
N ALA A 81 -1.01 13.25 -5.89
CA ALA A 81 -0.39 13.43 -4.58
C ALA A 81 -1.11 12.64 -3.47
N LEU A 82 -2.20 11.93 -3.80
CA LEU A 82 -3.01 11.18 -2.84
C LEU A 82 -2.20 10.19 -1.98
N PRO A 83 -1.32 9.33 -2.54
CA PRO A 83 -0.51 8.41 -1.73
C PRO A 83 0.35 9.15 -0.69
N LYS A 84 1.04 10.19 -1.12
CA LYS A 84 1.90 11.00 -0.26
C LYS A 84 1.08 11.72 0.84
N TRP A 85 -0.08 12.23 0.48
CA TRP A 85 -0.98 12.86 1.43
C TRP A 85 -1.48 11.86 2.49
N ILE A 86 -1.91 10.65 2.07
CA ILE A 86 -2.32 9.58 3.00
C ILE A 86 -1.17 9.23 3.96
N MET A 87 0.04 9.05 3.45
CA MET A 87 1.21 8.79 4.29
C MET A 87 1.41 9.89 5.33
N GLN A 88 1.42 11.16 4.92
CA GLN A 88 1.61 12.29 5.82
C GLN A 88 0.54 12.35 6.92
N VAL A 89 -0.72 12.18 6.56
CA VAL A 89 -1.83 12.16 7.53
C VAL A 89 -1.65 11.00 8.52
N THR A 90 -1.34 9.80 8.01
CA THR A 90 -1.14 8.62 8.87
C THR A 90 0.03 8.84 9.84
N PHE A 91 1.16 9.37 9.36
CA PHE A 91 2.30 9.73 10.22
C PHE A 91 1.93 10.74 11.29
N HIS A 92 1.20 11.80 10.94
CA HIS A 92 0.75 12.79 11.90
C HIS A 92 -0.13 12.16 13.00
N LYS A 93 -1.07 11.26 12.63
CA LYS A 93 -1.90 10.54 13.61
C LYS A 93 -1.03 9.67 14.54
N CYS A 94 -0.08 8.93 13.99
CA CYS A 94 0.86 8.13 14.77
C CYS A 94 1.67 8.99 15.75
N PHE A 95 2.25 10.07 15.26
CA PHE A 95 3.05 10.99 16.07
C PHE A 95 2.25 11.59 17.22
N HIS A 96 1.06 12.10 16.94
CA HIS A 96 0.18 12.67 17.97
C HIS A 96 -0.25 11.63 19.01
N ARG A 97 -0.60 10.41 18.57
CA ARG A 97 -0.97 9.32 19.48
C ARG A 97 0.19 8.93 20.40
N LYS A 98 1.40 8.78 19.84
CA LYS A 98 2.59 8.45 20.63
C LYS A 98 2.92 9.53 21.66
N ARG A 99 2.85 10.79 21.27
CA ARG A 99 3.05 11.92 22.19
C ARG A 99 1.99 11.97 23.30
N GLN A 100 0.75 11.61 23.01
CA GLN A 100 -0.32 11.54 24.01
C GLN A 100 -0.07 10.42 25.01
N GLN A 101 0.33 9.23 24.56
CA GLN A 101 0.69 8.10 25.41
C GLN A 101 1.82 8.46 26.38
N GLN A 102 2.88 9.07 25.87
CA GLN A 102 4.02 9.50 26.68
C GLN A 102 3.61 10.52 27.77
N ARG A 103 2.71 11.44 27.46
CA ARG A 103 2.20 12.40 28.47
C ARG A 103 1.36 11.73 29.55
N THR A 104 0.71 10.62 29.24
CA THR A 104 -0.13 9.88 30.21
C THR A 104 0.73 8.97 31.11
N GLU A 105 1.85 8.48 30.59
CA GLU A 105 2.78 7.60 31.30
C GLU A 105 3.76 8.35 32.22
N VAL A 106 4.05 9.63 31.90
CA VAL A 106 4.95 10.47 32.70
C VAL A 106 4.14 11.20 33.78
N SER A 107 4.00 10.55 34.94
CA SER A 107 3.48 11.19 36.16
C SER A 107 4.54 12.02 36.90
N ASP A 108 5.77 12.16 36.39
CA ASP A 108 6.86 12.91 37.03
C ASP A 108 7.44 13.97 36.08
N PRO A 109 7.45 15.27 36.44
CA PRO A 109 7.89 16.37 35.56
C PRO A 109 9.40 16.40 35.27
N GLY A 110 10.17 15.43 35.73
CA GLY A 110 11.64 15.44 35.71
C GLY A 110 12.31 14.59 34.62
N ASP A 111 11.60 13.66 33.96
CA ASP A 111 12.17 12.79 32.94
C ASP A 111 11.66 13.11 31.54
N GLU A 112 12.08 14.25 31.02
CA GLU A 112 11.93 14.61 29.61
C GLU A 112 12.92 13.80 28.76
N LYS A 113 12.91 12.47 28.90
CA LYS A 113 13.51 11.58 27.92
C LYS A 113 12.60 11.53 26.72
N LEU A 114 12.99 12.28 25.70
CA LEU A 114 12.55 12.24 24.31
C LEU A 114 12.71 10.80 23.74
N ALA A 115 11.98 9.83 24.30
CA ALA A 115 11.94 8.45 23.82
C ALA A 115 10.72 8.26 22.91
N GLY A 116 10.61 9.09 21.89
CA GLY A 116 9.61 8.93 20.84
C GLY A 116 10.17 9.44 19.54
N SER A 117 10.20 8.58 18.54
CA SER A 117 10.61 8.79 17.14
C SER A 117 11.45 10.05 16.91
N THR A 118 12.76 9.91 16.94
CA THR A 118 13.63 10.99 16.44
C THR A 118 13.16 11.39 15.05
N PRO A 119 13.28 12.66 14.63
CA PRO A 119 12.94 13.07 13.26
C PRO A 119 13.53 12.15 12.20
N ALA A 120 14.74 11.64 12.41
CA ALA A 120 15.42 10.67 11.55
C ALA A 120 14.68 9.33 11.45
N LEU A 121 14.10 8.81 12.53
CA LEU A 121 13.32 7.57 12.51
C LEU A 121 12.00 7.78 11.76
N ALA A 122 11.34 8.92 11.96
CA ALA A 122 10.11 9.25 11.23
C ALA A 122 10.36 9.39 9.71
N GLU A 123 11.47 10.01 9.33
CA GLU A 123 11.89 10.15 7.93
C GLU A 123 12.21 8.79 7.29
N GLU A 124 12.91 7.92 8.00
CA GLU A 124 13.22 6.56 7.54
C GLU A 124 11.94 5.71 7.37
N LEU A 125 11.00 5.76 8.30
CA LEU A 125 9.72 5.07 8.20
C LEU A 125 8.88 5.60 7.02
N LEU A 126 8.91 6.91 6.78
CA LEU A 126 8.24 7.53 5.63
C LEU A 126 8.85 7.02 4.33
N ARG A 127 10.17 7.01 4.22
CA ARG A 127 10.90 6.50 3.05
C ARG A 127 10.53 5.04 2.77
N GLN A 128 10.53 4.18 3.79
CA GLN A 128 10.14 2.77 3.65
C GLN A 128 8.68 2.62 3.19
N ALA A 129 7.77 3.42 3.72
CA ALA A 129 6.37 3.39 3.30
C ALA A 129 6.19 3.86 1.83
N GLU A 130 6.96 4.86 1.40
CA GLU A 130 7.00 5.31 0.00
C GLU A 130 7.53 4.21 -0.92
N GLU A 131 8.61 3.54 -0.55
CA GLU A 131 9.19 2.42 -1.31
C GLU A 131 8.21 1.26 -1.46
N GLU A 132 7.57 0.84 -0.37
CA GLU A 132 6.56 -0.23 -0.42
C GLU A 132 5.35 0.15 -1.28
N GLN A 133 4.89 1.39 -1.19
CA GLN A 133 3.78 1.86 -2.01
C GLN A 133 4.14 1.91 -3.50
N ASN A 134 5.35 2.37 -3.82
CA ASN A 134 5.86 2.38 -5.18
C ASN A 134 5.97 0.95 -5.75
N LEU A 135 6.45 0.00 -4.94
CA LEU A 135 6.52 -1.41 -5.33
C LEU A 135 5.11 -1.99 -5.60
N ARG A 136 4.15 -1.74 -4.71
CA ARG A 136 2.76 -2.19 -4.90
C ARG A 136 2.16 -1.61 -6.18
N GLN A 137 2.33 -0.31 -6.40
CA GLN A 137 1.83 0.34 -7.60
C GLN A 137 2.47 -0.23 -8.87
N ALA A 138 3.79 -0.44 -8.87
CA ALA A 138 4.49 -1.02 -10.00
C ALA A 138 4.02 -2.46 -10.31
N ILE A 139 3.71 -3.26 -9.28
CA ILE A 139 3.14 -4.62 -9.46
C ILE A 139 1.73 -4.53 -10.07
N LEU A 140 0.89 -3.61 -9.62
CA LEU A 140 -0.47 -3.43 -10.15
C LEU A 140 -0.46 -2.99 -11.63
N GLU A 141 0.56 -2.27 -12.08
CA GLU A 141 0.73 -1.84 -13.45
C GLU A 141 1.34 -2.91 -14.38
N LEU A 142 1.79 -4.03 -13.82
CA LEU A 142 2.25 -5.16 -14.62
C LEU A 142 1.10 -5.76 -15.46
N PRO A 143 1.43 -6.31 -16.65
CA PRO A 143 0.46 -7.12 -17.40
C PRO A 143 -0.13 -8.22 -16.50
N PRO A 144 -1.43 -8.56 -16.63
CA PRO A 144 -2.13 -9.48 -15.72
C PRO A 144 -1.37 -10.79 -15.49
N ARG A 145 -0.78 -11.36 -16.53
CA ARG A 145 0.00 -12.61 -16.45
C ARG A 145 1.29 -12.46 -15.62
N CYS A 146 1.96 -11.30 -15.73
CA CYS A 146 3.14 -11.03 -14.92
C CYS A 146 2.77 -10.80 -13.45
N ARG A 147 1.69 -10.07 -13.19
CA ARG A 147 1.16 -9.84 -11.84
C ARG A 147 0.81 -11.15 -11.15
N GLN A 148 0.06 -12.04 -11.83
CA GLN A 148 -0.26 -13.38 -11.31
C GLN A 148 1.00 -14.20 -11.02
N LEU A 149 1.98 -14.19 -11.92
CA LEU A 149 3.24 -14.89 -11.70
C LEU A 149 4.01 -14.36 -10.49
N VAL A 150 4.13 -13.04 -10.36
CA VAL A 150 4.78 -12.39 -9.20
C VAL A 150 4.05 -12.75 -7.91
N HIS A 151 2.71 -12.70 -7.91
CA HIS A 151 1.92 -13.08 -6.74
C HIS A 151 2.17 -14.53 -6.31
N MET A 152 2.06 -15.49 -7.24
CA MET A 152 2.27 -16.91 -6.95
C MET A 152 3.68 -17.26 -6.51
N LEU A 153 4.70 -16.48 -6.93
CA LEU A 153 6.10 -16.75 -6.59
C LEU A 153 6.56 -16.11 -5.29
N PHE A 154 5.98 -14.97 -4.89
CA PHE A 154 6.53 -14.14 -3.82
C PHE A 154 5.53 -13.79 -2.70
N TYR A 155 4.23 -14.00 -2.91
CA TYR A 155 3.19 -13.62 -1.94
C TYR A 155 2.36 -14.80 -1.43
N GLU A 156 2.46 -15.98 -2.04
CA GLU A 156 1.75 -17.16 -1.57
C GLU A 156 2.63 -18.01 -0.65
N GLU A 157 2.08 -18.43 0.48
CA GLU A 157 2.70 -19.37 1.42
C GLU A 157 1.75 -20.56 1.68
N PRO A 158 2.22 -21.79 1.47
CA PRO A 158 3.52 -22.17 0.93
C PRO A 158 3.66 -21.84 -0.57
N THR A 159 4.90 -21.58 -1.01
CA THR A 159 5.21 -21.32 -2.43
C THR A 159 4.76 -22.48 -3.31
N ARG A 160 4.04 -22.18 -4.41
CA ARG A 160 3.56 -23.20 -5.35
C ARG A 160 4.70 -23.80 -6.17
N PRO A 161 4.65 -25.13 -6.45
CA PRO A 161 5.57 -25.76 -7.39
C PRO A 161 5.45 -25.15 -8.81
N TYR A 162 6.56 -25.05 -9.51
CA TYR A 162 6.59 -24.50 -10.87
C TYR A 162 5.66 -25.22 -11.86
N GLN A 163 5.43 -26.53 -11.68
CA GLN A 163 4.47 -27.28 -12.50
C GLN A 163 3.04 -26.76 -12.35
N GLU A 164 2.62 -26.45 -11.12
CA GLU A 164 1.30 -25.91 -10.84
C GLU A 164 1.15 -24.49 -11.38
N ILE A 165 2.16 -23.63 -11.15
CA ILE A 165 2.20 -22.27 -11.70
C ILE A 165 2.11 -22.29 -13.23
N ALA A 166 2.84 -23.20 -13.87
CA ALA A 166 2.82 -23.38 -15.33
C ALA A 166 1.43 -23.75 -15.85
N GLY A 167 0.76 -24.70 -15.16
CA GLY A 167 -0.61 -25.10 -15.47
C GLY A 167 -1.61 -23.94 -15.34
N LEU A 168 -1.54 -23.17 -14.25
CA LEU A 168 -2.41 -22.02 -14.01
C LEU A 168 -2.20 -20.90 -15.05
N LEU A 169 -0.96 -20.67 -15.46
CA LEU A 169 -0.62 -19.66 -16.47
C LEU A 169 -0.75 -20.15 -17.93
N GLY A 170 -1.01 -21.45 -18.15
CA GLY A 170 -1.10 -22.05 -19.48
C GLY A 170 0.22 -21.96 -20.25
N ILE A 171 1.38 -22.23 -19.61
CA ILE A 171 2.72 -22.23 -20.22
C ILE A 171 3.45 -23.54 -19.91
N ALA A 172 4.49 -23.83 -20.67
CA ALA A 172 5.37 -24.98 -20.38
C ALA A 172 6.17 -24.71 -19.08
N THR A 173 6.34 -25.74 -18.24
CA THR A 173 7.08 -25.63 -16.96
C THR A 173 8.50 -25.07 -17.17
N GLY A 174 9.20 -25.50 -18.21
CA GLY A 174 10.54 -25.02 -18.58
C GLY A 174 10.57 -23.52 -18.96
N SER A 175 9.42 -22.93 -19.28
CA SER A 175 9.32 -21.50 -19.64
C SER A 175 9.13 -20.57 -18.43
N ILE A 176 8.89 -21.11 -17.24
CA ILE A 176 8.64 -20.30 -16.01
C ILE A 176 9.84 -19.40 -15.72
N GLY A 177 11.06 -19.94 -15.75
CA GLY A 177 12.28 -19.16 -15.47
C GLY A 177 12.43 -17.96 -16.39
N PHE A 178 12.25 -18.15 -17.68
CA PHE A 178 12.32 -17.08 -18.67
C PHE A 178 11.19 -16.07 -18.50
N THR A 179 9.97 -16.54 -18.26
CA THR A 179 8.81 -15.68 -18.03
C THR A 179 8.99 -14.85 -16.76
N ARG A 180 9.49 -15.45 -15.67
CA ARG A 180 9.85 -14.76 -14.44
C ARG A 180 10.84 -13.62 -14.69
N GLN A 181 11.94 -13.92 -15.40
CA GLN A 181 12.96 -12.92 -15.70
C GLN A 181 12.37 -11.73 -16.48
N ARG A 182 11.56 -11.98 -17.49
CA ARG A 182 10.89 -10.90 -18.26
C ARG A 182 9.93 -10.07 -17.40
N CYS A 183 9.18 -10.72 -16.49
CA CYS A 183 8.25 -10.02 -15.62
C CYS A 183 9.00 -9.18 -14.58
N LEU A 184 10.09 -9.69 -14.01
CA LEU A 184 10.94 -8.92 -13.08
C LEU A 184 11.65 -7.74 -13.77
N GLU A 185 12.09 -7.92 -15.03
CA GLU A 185 12.67 -6.82 -15.80
C GLU A 185 11.65 -5.70 -16.06
N ARG A 186 10.40 -6.04 -16.39
CA ARG A 186 9.33 -5.06 -16.53
C ARG A 186 9.04 -4.34 -15.19
N LEU A 187 9.04 -5.10 -14.09
CA LEU A 187 8.85 -4.52 -12.75
C LEU A 187 9.98 -3.53 -12.43
N ARG A 188 11.23 -3.90 -12.71
CA ARG A 188 12.40 -3.02 -12.53
C ARG A 188 12.26 -1.72 -13.34
N GLN A 189 11.86 -1.81 -14.61
CA GLN A 189 11.64 -0.64 -15.45
C GLN A 189 10.57 0.29 -14.85
N ARG A 190 9.45 -0.26 -14.37
CA ARG A 190 8.41 0.54 -13.71
C ARG A 190 8.89 1.19 -12.43
N LEU A 191 9.64 0.48 -11.60
CA LEU A 191 10.21 1.03 -10.38
C LEU A 191 11.18 2.17 -10.69
N HIS A 192 12.00 2.03 -11.71
CA HIS A 192 12.92 3.09 -12.13
C HIS A 192 12.17 4.35 -12.61
N GLU A 193 11.03 4.21 -13.32
CA GLU A 193 10.18 5.33 -13.76
C GLU A 193 9.60 6.14 -12.59
N VAL A 194 9.42 5.52 -11.42
CA VAL A 194 8.94 6.19 -10.19
C VAL A 194 10.07 6.61 -9.24
N GLY A 195 11.33 6.53 -9.69
CA GLY A 195 12.50 7.01 -8.93
C GLY A 195 13.04 6.03 -7.89
N PHE A 196 12.71 4.76 -8.01
CA PHE A 196 13.30 3.70 -7.19
C PHE A 196 14.71 3.38 -7.74
N SER A 197 15.75 3.62 -6.93
CA SER A 197 17.15 3.39 -7.31
C SER A 197 17.67 2.09 -6.70
#